data_8bc324a2871759e014bedca6bde2886c
#
_entry.id   8bc324a2871759e014bedca6bde2886c
#
_cell.length_a   1.000
_cell.length_b   1.000
_cell.length_c   1.000
_cell.angle_alpha   90.00
_cell.angle_beta   90.00
_cell.angle_gamma   90.00
#
_symmetry.space_group_name_H-M   'P 1'
#
loop_
_entity.id
_entity.type
_entity.pdbx_description
1 polymer ?
#
loop_
_entity_poly.entity_id
_entity_poly.type
_entity_poly.pdbx_seq_one_letter_code
_entity_poly.pdbx_strand_id
1 'polypeptide(L)'
;GPLGPAPLEVWTGRAPVTHGRDGDVAWSQDGTLLFGAIELDEPDAHDGIASVAETVYQRLTAFVVAHGYPHLLRVWNYFDDITQGEGDDERYRRFCVGRARALTDLHPTTLPAAPPLGRATDAPHRLQVYWLAAREPGTPLENPRQVSAYRYPRRYGPQSPGFARAMLPMKGADMPLMLSGTAAIVGHESQHHDDV
;
A
#
# COMPACT_ATOMS: atom_id res chain seq x y z
N GLY A 1 -12.80 -26.08 -2.82
CA GLY A 1 -12.90 -26.51 -1.43
C GLY A 1 -12.67 -25.32 -0.50
N PRO A 2 -13.15 -25.31 0.75
CA PRO A 2 -12.93 -24.18 1.63
C PRO A 2 -11.43 -23.99 1.81
N LEU A 3 -10.95 -22.81 1.48
CA LEU A 3 -9.63 -22.36 1.85
C LEU A 3 -9.54 -22.50 3.38
N GLY A 4 -8.44 -23.00 3.90
CA GLY A 4 -8.20 -23.11 5.35
C GLY A 4 -8.41 -21.75 6.05
N PRO A 5 -8.27 -21.68 7.38
CA PRO A 5 -8.42 -20.43 8.10
C PRO A 5 -7.51 -19.36 7.47
N ALA A 6 -8.02 -18.13 7.42
CA ALA A 6 -7.25 -17.00 6.87
C ALA A 6 -5.85 -16.95 7.51
N PRO A 7 -4.79 -16.78 6.72
CA PRO A 7 -3.43 -16.69 7.26
C PRO A 7 -3.35 -15.50 8.21
N LEU A 8 -2.73 -15.71 9.36
CA LEU A 8 -2.48 -14.68 10.34
C LEU A 8 -1.00 -14.30 10.28
N GLU A 9 -0.71 -13.03 10.02
CA GLU A 9 0.64 -12.48 10.12
C GLU A 9 0.80 -11.78 11.46
N VAL A 10 1.84 -12.15 12.22
CA VAL A 10 2.10 -11.61 13.55
C VAL A 10 3.45 -10.88 13.53
N TRP A 11 3.42 -9.60 13.86
CA TRP A 11 4.62 -8.78 14.05
C TRP A 11 4.89 -8.66 15.54
N THR A 12 6.07 -9.06 15.98
CA THR A 12 6.48 -8.99 17.38
C THR A 12 7.52 -7.88 17.56
N GLY A 13 7.25 -6.96 18.49
CA GLY A 13 8.19 -5.91 18.88
C GLY A 13 9.29 -6.46 19.80
N ARG A 14 10.45 -5.79 19.82
CA ARG A 14 11.56 -6.06 20.78
C ARG A 14 11.37 -5.37 22.12
N ALA A 15 10.55 -4.35 22.16
CA ALA A 15 10.16 -3.59 23.36
C ALA A 15 8.68 -3.80 23.67
N PRO A 16 8.22 -3.41 24.86
CA PRO A 16 6.80 -3.44 25.20
C PRO A 16 5.98 -2.68 24.16
N VAL A 17 4.94 -3.33 23.65
CA VAL A 17 4.05 -2.76 22.64
C VAL A 17 2.92 -2.00 23.32
N THR A 18 2.72 -0.76 22.92
CA THR A 18 1.53 0.02 23.24
C THR A 18 0.60 0.06 22.04
N HIS A 19 -0.68 0.17 22.27
CA HIS A 19 -1.68 0.20 21.21
C HIS A 19 -2.83 1.14 21.57
N GLY A 20 -3.59 1.52 20.57
CA GLY A 20 -4.75 2.41 20.74
C GLY A 20 -5.54 2.59 19.45
N ARG A 21 -6.45 3.54 19.53
CA ARG A 21 -7.25 4.01 18.41
C ARG A 21 -7.31 5.55 18.45
N ASP A 22 -7.11 6.15 17.29
CA ASP A 22 -7.24 7.59 17.07
C ASP A 22 -8.16 7.80 15.86
N GLY A 23 -9.41 8.20 16.15
CA GLY A 23 -10.47 8.23 15.15
C GLY A 23 -10.67 6.87 14.46
N ASP A 24 -10.48 6.83 13.14
CA ASP A 24 -10.63 5.61 12.34
C ASP A 24 -9.35 4.75 12.33
N VAL A 25 -8.25 5.25 12.84
CA VAL A 25 -6.96 4.55 12.84
C VAL A 25 -6.80 3.71 14.10
N ALA A 26 -6.68 2.39 13.94
CA ALA A 26 -6.18 1.50 14.96
C ALA A 26 -4.65 1.39 14.82
N TRP A 27 -3.92 1.38 15.92
CA TRP A 27 -2.46 1.35 15.89
C TRP A 27 -1.83 0.57 17.03
N SER A 28 -0.58 0.13 16.79
CA SER A 28 0.30 -0.40 17.82
C SER A 28 1.75 0.05 17.53
N GLN A 29 2.55 0.23 18.58
CA GLN A 29 3.94 0.68 18.46
C GLN A 29 4.84 0.11 19.56
N ASP A 30 6.14 0.00 19.26
CA ASP A 30 7.17 -0.43 20.22
C ASP A 30 8.27 0.63 20.48
N GLY A 31 8.03 1.89 20.06
CA GLY A 31 8.98 2.98 20.16
C GLY A 31 9.92 3.13 18.94
N THR A 32 10.03 2.10 18.09
CA THR A 32 10.85 2.10 16.86
C THR A 32 9.97 2.02 15.63
N LEU A 33 8.97 1.15 15.69
CA LEU A 33 8.02 0.85 14.64
C LEU A 33 6.60 1.18 15.09
N LEU A 34 5.78 1.54 14.13
CA LEU A 34 4.35 1.72 14.27
C LEU A 34 3.63 0.91 13.20
N PHE A 35 2.76 0.01 13.63
CA PHE A 35 1.78 -0.64 12.76
C PHE A 35 0.45 0.08 12.89
N GLY A 36 -0.16 0.44 11.76
CA GLY A 36 -1.45 1.10 11.72
C GLY A 36 -2.42 0.42 10.76
N ALA A 37 -3.69 0.62 11.00
CA ALA A 37 -4.79 0.11 10.19
C ALA A 37 -5.92 1.13 10.11
N ILE A 38 -6.48 1.31 8.93
CA ILE A 38 -7.68 2.11 8.66
C ILE A 38 -8.58 1.36 7.68
N GLU A 39 -9.88 1.42 7.90
CA GLU A 39 -10.87 0.89 6.99
C GLU A 39 -11.99 1.93 6.84
N LEU A 40 -12.30 2.30 5.60
CA LEU A 40 -13.38 3.22 5.29
C LEU A 40 -14.29 2.63 4.20
N ASP A 41 -15.58 2.88 4.35
CA ASP A 41 -16.58 2.57 3.32
C ASP A 41 -16.33 3.44 2.09
N GLU A 42 -16.45 2.84 0.92
CA GLU A 42 -16.37 3.56 -0.34
C GLU A 42 -17.67 4.33 -0.58
N PRO A 43 -17.62 5.63 -0.90
CA PRO A 43 -18.81 6.37 -1.26
C PRO A 43 -19.48 5.78 -2.51
N ASP A 44 -20.82 5.72 -2.49
CA ASP A 44 -21.60 5.32 -3.67
C ASP A 44 -21.61 6.45 -4.72
N ALA A 45 -20.51 6.57 -5.43
CA ALA A 45 -20.27 7.59 -6.45
C ALA A 45 -19.32 7.07 -7.53
N HIS A 46 -19.38 7.63 -8.73
CA HIS A 46 -18.48 7.26 -9.83
C HIS A 46 -16.99 7.35 -9.47
N ASP A 47 -16.59 8.28 -8.60
CA ASP A 47 -15.22 8.47 -8.12
C ASP A 47 -14.96 7.83 -6.72
N GLY A 48 -15.81 6.89 -6.30
CA GLY A 48 -15.83 6.32 -4.96
C GLY A 48 -14.47 5.84 -4.49
N ILE A 49 -13.84 4.92 -5.25
CA ILE A 49 -12.53 4.36 -4.88
C ILE A 49 -11.42 5.43 -4.89
N ALA A 50 -11.42 6.39 -5.79
CA ALA A 50 -10.44 7.45 -5.80
C ALA A 50 -10.62 8.39 -4.61
N SER A 51 -11.86 8.75 -4.28
CA SER A 51 -12.19 9.62 -3.16
C SER A 51 -11.81 8.99 -1.81
N VAL A 52 -12.17 7.72 -1.60
CA VAL A 52 -11.81 7.02 -0.36
C VAL A 52 -10.30 6.80 -0.25
N ALA A 53 -9.61 6.52 -1.37
CA ALA A 53 -8.14 6.39 -1.38
C ALA A 53 -7.46 7.71 -1.00
N GLU A 54 -7.91 8.83 -1.56
CA GLU A 54 -7.40 10.16 -1.19
C GLU A 54 -7.59 10.41 0.31
N THR A 55 -8.79 10.19 0.83
CA THR A 55 -9.10 10.38 2.26
C THR A 55 -8.25 9.50 3.17
N VAL A 56 -8.14 8.20 2.86
CA VAL A 56 -7.35 7.25 3.65
C VAL A 56 -5.89 7.64 3.68
N TYR A 57 -5.30 8.01 2.55
CA TYR A 57 -3.89 8.36 2.49
C TYR A 57 -3.57 9.72 3.12
N GLN A 58 -4.48 10.69 3.07
CA GLN A 58 -4.36 11.94 3.82
C GLN A 58 -4.33 11.68 5.32
N ARG A 59 -5.25 10.83 5.83
CA ARG A 59 -5.30 10.45 7.26
C ARG A 59 -4.07 9.67 7.68
N LEU A 60 -3.66 8.68 6.87
CA LEU A 60 -2.47 7.87 7.13
C LEU A 60 -1.21 8.75 7.25
N THR A 61 -0.97 9.62 6.28
CA THR A 61 0.23 10.48 6.28
C THR A 61 0.23 11.47 7.43
N ALA A 62 -0.90 12.12 7.71
CA ALA A 62 -1.04 12.99 8.87
C ALA A 62 -0.80 12.24 10.19
N PHE A 63 -1.34 11.03 10.30
CA PHE A 63 -1.21 10.19 11.50
C PHE A 63 0.24 9.79 11.78
N VAL A 64 0.98 9.27 10.79
CA VAL A 64 2.36 8.81 11.00
C VAL A 64 3.30 9.97 11.36
N VAL A 65 3.08 11.16 10.77
CA VAL A 65 3.84 12.37 11.10
C VAL A 65 3.53 12.84 12.53
N ALA A 66 2.26 12.93 12.90
CA ALA A 66 1.83 13.36 14.23
C ALA A 66 2.35 12.44 15.35
N HIS A 67 2.48 11.14 15.08
CA HIS A 67 2.98 10.15 16.03
C HIS A 67 4.51 9.99 16.00
N GLY A 68 5.23 10.72 15.14
CA GLY A 68 6.70 10.69 15.05
C GLY A 68 7.27 9.46 14.36
N TYR A 69 6.51 8.85 13.42
CA TYR A 69 6.92 7.74 12.57
C TYR A 69 6.77 8.09 11.09
N PRO A 70 7.47 9.12 10.58
CA PRO A 70 7.20 9.68 9.26
C PRO A 70 7.60 8.79 8.07
N HIS A 71 8.30 7.69 8.32
CA HIS A 71 8.86 6.86 7.26
C HIS A 71 8.04 5.60 7.05
N LEU A 72 7.24 5.58 6.00
CA LEU A 72 6.48 4.40 5.59
C LEU A 72 7.43 3.35 5.00
N LEU A 73 7.44 2.16 5.59
CA LEU A 73 8.21 1.03 5.09
C LEU A 73 7.38 0.14 4.17
N ARG A 74 6.16 -0.16 4.57
CA ARG A 74 5.24 -0.99 3.81
C ARG A 74 3.81 -0.54 3.99
N VAL A 75 3.02 -0.66 2.90
CA VAL A 75 1.58 -0.40 2.91
C VAL A 75 0.89 -1.54 2.19
N TRP A 76 -0.14 -2.12 2.79
CA TRP A 76 -1.03 -3.11 2.18
C TRP A 76 -2.37 -2.45 1.89
N ASN A 77 -2.85 -2.59 0.67
CA ASN A 77 -4.09 -2.00 0.21
C ASN A 77 -5.03 -3.12 -0.21
N TYR A 78 -6.17 -3.24 0.45
CA TYR A 78 -7.20 -4.23 0.13
C TYR A 78 -8.48 -3.53 -0.28
N PHE A 79 -8.97 -3.80 -1.46
CA PHE A 79 -10.27 -3.33 -1.94
C PHE A 79 -10.87 -4.32 -2.94
N ASP A 80 -12.16 -4.21 -3.13
CA ASP A 80 -12.93 -5.15 -3.92
C ASP A 80 -12.83 -4.84 -5.41
N ASP A 81 -13.01 -5.89 -6.23
CA ASP A 81 -13.15 -5.77 -7.70
C ASP A 81 -12.05 -4.96 -8.38
N ILE A 82 -10.81 -5.17 -7.96
CA ILE A 82 -9.63 -4.37 -8.32
C ILE A 82 -9.45 -4.16 -9.83
N THR A 83 -9.89 -5.13 -10.66
CA THR A 83 -9.80 -5.10 -12.12
C THR A 83 -11.10 -4.68 -12.80
N GLN A 84 -12.15 -4.33 -12.04
CA GLN A 84 -13.42 -3.91 -12.61
C GLN A 84 -13.29 -2.55 -13.32
N GLY A 85 -14.02 -2.38 -14.43
CA GLY A 85 -13.98 -1.20 -15.28
C GLY A 85 -13.05 -1.34 -16.47
N GLU A 86 -13.11 -0.40 -17.39
CA GLU A 86 -12.31 -0.39 -18.62
C GLU A 86 -11.50 0.90 -18.75
N GLY A 87 -10.34 0.79 -19.36
CA GLY A 87 -9.49 1.96 -19.61
C GLY A 87 -9.13 2.69 -18.32
N ASP A 88 -9.29 3.99 -18.28
CA ASP A 88 -8.96 4.82 -17.12
C ASP A 88 -9.94 4.66 -15.95
N ASP A 89 -11.12 4.05 -16.20
CA ASP A 89 -12.13 3.78 -15.18
C ASP A 89 -11.92 2.44 -14.47
N GLU A 90 -10.90 1.67 -14.84
CA GLU A 90 -10.47 0.50 -14.05
C GLU A 90 -10.22 0.91 -12.61
N ARG A 91 -10.80 0.19 -11.65
CA ARG A 91 -10.77 0.54 -10.21
C ARG A 91 -9.35 0.71 -9.67
N TYR A 92 -8.42 -0.12 -10.09
CA TYR A 92 -7.01 0.04 -9.69
C TYR A 92 -6.41 1.36 -10.18
N ARG A 93 -6.73 1.77 -11.42
CA ARG A 93 -6.24 3.05 -11.98
C ARG A 93 -6.85 4.24 -11.24
N ARG A 94 -8.13 4.16 -10.90
CA ARG A 94 -8.83 5.17 -10.08
C ARG A 94 -8.26 5.24 -8.66
N PHE A 95 -7.99 4.10 -8.04
CA PHE A 95 -7.28 4.05 -6.76
C PHE A 95 -5.92 4.78 -6.83
N CYS A 96 -5.12 4.54 -7.87
CA CYS A 96 -3.83 5.22 -8.05
C CYS A 96 -3.98 6.74 -8.17
N VAL A 97 -5.04 7.24 -8.83
CA VAL A 97 -5.35 8.66 -8.91
C VAL A 97 -5.64 9.25 -7.53
N GLY A 98 -6.55 8.64 -6.76
CA GLY A 98 -6.89 9.12 -5.42
C GLY A 98 -5.69 9.12 -4.49
N ARG A 99 -4.91 8.05 -4.49
CA ARG A 99 -3.68 7.96 -3.70
C ARG A 99 -2.67 9.05 -4.06
N ALA A 100 -2.48 9.32 -5.35
CA ALA A 100 -1.54 10.35 -5.80
C ALA A 100 -1.96 11.77 -5.39
N ARG A 101 -3.26 12.07 -5.34
CA ARG A 101 -3.76 13.36 -4.83
C ARG A 101 -3.38 13.61 -3.37
N ALA A 102 -3.34 12.55 -2.57
CA ALA A 102 -2.96 12.64 -1.16
C ALA A 102 -1.45 12.67 -0.94
N LEU A 103 -0.66 12.15 -1.87
CA LEU A 103 0.78 11.92 -1.73
C LEU A 103 1.60 12.86 -2.62
N THR A 104 1.25 14.13 -2.67
CA THR A 104 1.89 15.14 -3.52
C THR A 104 3.38 15.33 -3.24
N ASP A 105 3.83 15.05 -2.02
CA ASP A 105 5.20 15.30 -1.56
C ASP A 105 6.06 14.00 -1.51
N LEU A 106 5.52 12.85 -1.94
CA LEU A 106 6.30 11.62 -1.94
C LEU A 106 7.30 11.60 -3.11
N HIS A 107 8.57 11.71 -2.75
CA HIS A 107 9.67 11.53 -3.69
C HIS A 107 9.90 10.02 -3.98
N PRO A 108 10.33 9.63 -5.20
CA PRO A 108 10.65 8.24 -5.53
C PRO A 108 11.57 7.52 -4.54
N THR A 109 12.48 8.26 -3.89
CA THR A 109 13.42 7.71 -2.89
C THR A 109 12.80 7.44 -1.51
N THR A 110 11.52 7.76 -1.31
CA THR A 110 10.80 7.56 -0.04
C THR A 110 9.54 6.71 -0.21
N LEU A 111 9.31 6.17 -1.41
CA LEU A 111 8.14 5.32 -1.67
C LEU A 111 8.23 4.00 -0.90
N PRO A 112 7.16 3.60 -0.19
CA PRO A 112 7.11 2.32 0.49
C PRO A 112 6.94 1.14 -0.49
N ALA A 113 7.22 -0.06 -0.04
CA ALA A 113 6.70 -1.26 -0.66
C ALA A 113 5.18 -1.29 -0.47
N ALA A 114 4.39 -1.36 -1.54
CA ALA A 114 2.94 -1.17 -1.44
C ALA A 114 2.16 -1.94 -2.51
N PRO A 115 1.94 -3.25 -2.36
CA PRO A 115 1.10 -3.99 -3.28
C PRO A 115 -0.38 -3.64 -3.07
N PRO A 116 -1.17 -3.50 -4.13
CA PRO A 116 -2.61 -3.59 -4.06
C PRO A 116 -3.03 -5.06 -4.08
N LEU A 117 -4.06 -5.40 -3.33
CA LEU A 117 -4.60 -6.75 -3.21
C LEU A 117 -6.11 -6.70 -3.43
N GLY A 118 -6.60 -7.48 -4.39
CA GLY A 118 -8.02 -7.69 -4.60
C GLY A 118 -8.61 -8.52 -3.47
N ARG A 119 -9.82 -8.17 -3.04
CA ARG A 119 -10.64 -8.93 -2.11
C ARG A 119 -11.95 -9.28 -2.79
N ALA A 120 -12.40 -10.52 -2.67
CA ALA A 120 -13.75 -10.90 -3.07
C ALA A 120 -14.69 -10.72 -1.87
N THR A 121 -15.78 -9.98 -2.04
CA THR A 121 -16.80 -9.80 -1.01
C THR A 121 -18.17 -9.56 -1.60
N ASP A 122 -19.21 -10.00 -0.90
CA ASP A 122 -20.61 -9.64 -1.17
C ASP A 122 -21.06 -8.44 -0.31
N ALA A 123 -20.16 -7.87 0.48
CA ALA A 123 -20.39 -6.72 1.35
C ALA A 123 -20.25 -5.39 0.58
N PRO A 124 -20.70 -4.26 1.14
CA PRO A 124 -20.42 -2.94 0.59
C PRO A 124 -18.94 -2.73 0.34
N HIS A 125 -18.59 -2.04 -0.75
CA HIS A 125 -17.21 -1.77 -1.11
C HIS A 125 -16.48 -0.96 -0.03
N ARG A 126 -15.27 -1.38 0.29
CA ARG A 126 -14.42 -0.77 1.31
C ARG A 126 -12.98 -0.71 0.86
N LEU A 127 -12.28 0.32 1.29
CA LEU A 127 -10.82 0.37 1.26
C LEU A 127 -10.28 0.11 2.65
N GLN A 128 -9.49 -0.96 2.77
CA GLN A 128 -8.77 -1.31 3.98
C GLN A 128 -7.27 -1.17 3.73
N VAL A 129 -6.60 -0.40 4.56
CA VAL A 129 -5.17 -0.11 4.43
C VAL A 129 -4.48 -0.40 5.75
N TYR A 130 -3.45 -1.23 5.68
CA TYR A 130 -2.49 -1.45 6.76
C TYR A 130 -1.16 -0.84 6.38
N TRP A 131 -0.39 -0.40 7.37
CA TRP A 131 0.96 0.11 7.12
C TRP A 131 1.90 -0.23 8.26
N LEU A 132 3.17 -0.26 7.91
CA LEU A 132 4.28 -0.28 8.84
C LEU A 132 5.10 0.97 8.60
N ALA A 133 5.30 1.75 9.65
CA ALA A 133 6.05 2.99 9.65
C ALA A 133 7.16 2.96 10.70
N ALA A 134 8.19 3.79 10.52
CA ALA A 134 9.35 3.84 11.40
C ALA A 134 9.75 5.29 11.70
N ARG A 135 10.54 5.47 12.76
CA ARG A 135 11.19 6.73 13.08
C ARG A 135 12.34 7.04 12.13
N GLU A 136 13.04 5.99 11.69
CA GLU A 136 14.17 6.08 10.77
C GLU A 136 13.79 5.56 9.39
N PRO A 137 14.36 6.15 8.31
CA PRO A 137 14.02 5.72 6.96
C PRO A 137 14.58 4.33 6.62
N GLY A 138 13.81 3.56 5.84
CA GLY A 138 14.34 2.44 5.10
C GLY A 138 14.96 2.87 3.76
N THR A 139 15.44 1.91 3.00
CA THR A 139 15.99 2.14 1.65
C THR A 139 15.11 1.45 0.61
N PRO A 140 14.40 2.21 -0.25
CA PRO A 140 13.66 1.63 -1.36
C PRO A 140 14.62 0.96 -2.35
N LEU A 141 14.22 -0.20 -2.84
CA LEU A 141 14.97 -0.96 -3.84
C LEU A 141 14.13 -1.16 -5.09
N GLU A 142 14.78 -1.05 -6.23
CA GLU A 142 14.18 -1.28 -7.53
C GLU A 142 14.86 -2.48 -8.23
N ASN A 143 14.12 -3.14 -9.12
CA ASN A 143 14.66 -4.21 -9.93
C ASN A 143 15.26 -3.61 -11.23
N PRO A 144 16.57 -3.77 -11.52
CA PRO A 144 17.18 -3.20 -12.71
C PRO A 144 16.64 -3.78 -14.04
N ARG A 145 15.92 -4.91 -13.98
CA ARG A 145 15.28 -5.53 -15.16
C ARG A 145 13.87 -4.98 -15.42
N GLN A 146 13.36 -4.11 -14.55
CA GLN A 146 12.02 -3.57 -14.62
C GLN A 146 12.07 -2.04 -14.65
N VAL A 147 11.11 -1.42 -15.35
CA VAL A 147 10.85 0.01 -15.17
C VAL A 147 10.21 0.20 -13.79
N SER A 148 10.67 1.19 -13.03
CA SER A 148 10.07 1.52 -11.74
C SER A 148 8.57 1.83 -11.89
N ALA A 149 7.74 1.34 -10.98
CA ALA A 149 6.29 1.46 -11.09
C ALA A 149 5.84 2.93 -11.25
N TYR A 150 6.47 3.85 -10.54
CA TYR A 150 6.20 5.30 -10.59
C TYR A 150 6.62 5.97 -11.92
N ARG A 151 7.25 5.23 -12.84
CA ARG A 151 7.62 5.66 -14.21
C ARG A 151 6.83 4.96 -15.29
N TYR A 152 5.79 4.24 -14.96
CA TYR A 152 5.00 3.50 -15.96
C TYR A 152 4.35 4.47 -16.95
N PRO A 153 4.35 4.11 -18.25
CA PRO A 153 3.74 4.92 -19.31
C PRO A 153 2.24 5.16 -19.10
N ARG A 154 1.71 6.26 -19.64
CA ARG A 154 0.31 6.66 -19.60
C ARG A 154 -0.69 5.55 -20.01
N ARG A 155 -0.27 4.61 -20.86
CA ARG A 155 -1.10 3.47 -21.27
C ARG A 155 -1.54 2.56 -20.11
N TYR A 156 -0.82 2.60 -18.97
CA TYR A 156 -1.16 1.85 -17.76
C TYR A 156 -2.07 2.61 -16.79
N GLY A 157 -2.44 3.84 -17.12
CA GLY A 157 -3.39 4.64 -16.36
C GLY A 157 -3.01 6.14 -16.35
N PRO A 158 -3.94 6.98 -15.91
CA PRO A 158 -3.71 8.43 -15.81
C PRO A 158 -2.65 8.79 -14.78
N GLN A 159 -2.44 7.94 -13.80
CA GLN A 159 -1.47 8.09 -12.73
C GLN A 159 -0.63 6.81 -12.58
N SER A 160 0.68 6.94 -12.61
CA SER A 160 1.60 5.82 -12.36
C SER A 160 1.47 5.32 -10.92
N PRO A 161 1.57 4.00 -10.67
CA PRO A 161 1.59 3.46 -9.33
C PRO A 161 2.78 3.97 -8.51
N GLY A 162 2.54 4.57 -7.36
CA GLY A 162 3.59 5.14 -6.50
C GLY A 162 4.08 4.15 -5.44
N PHE A 163 4.88 3.15 -5.80
CA PHE A 163 5.48 2.22 -4.85
C PHE A 163 6.88 1.78 -5.28
N ALA A 164 7.70 1.38 -4.31
CA ALA A 164 8.98 0.72 -4.54
C ALA A 164 8.81 -0.79 -4.69
N ARG A 165 9.67 -1.46 -5.47
CA ARG A 165 9.65 -2.92 -5.65
C ARG A 165 9.98 -3.66 -4.37
N ALA A 166 10.85 -3.10 -3.55
CA ALA A 166 11.15 -3.59 -2.23
C ALA A 166 11.53 -2.44 -1.30
N MET A 167 11.50 -2.72 0.00
CA MET A 167 11.99 -1.83 1.04
C MET A 167 12.95 -2.59 1.93
N LEU A 168 14.20 -2.15 1.96
CA LEU A 168 15.17 -2.60 2.94
C LEU A 168 14.93 -1.80 4.23
N PRO A 169 14.64 -2.45 5.35
CA PRO A 169 14.47 -1.77 6.64
C PRO A 169 15.73 -1.01 7.04
N MET A 170 15.59 -0.11 8.01
CA MET A 170 16.70 0.68 8.56
C MET A 170 17.83 -0.23 9.05
N LYS A 171 19.06 0.26 8.94
CA LYS A 171 20.26 -0.48 9.35
C LYS A 171 20.18 -0.90 10.83
N GLY A 172 20.42 -2.19 11.08
CA GLY A 172 20.38 -2.77 12.43
C GLY A 172 18.98 -3.18 12.91
N ALA A 173 17.94 -2.94 12.11
CA ALA A 173 16.63 -3.52 12.37
C ALA A 173 16.66 -5.03 12.07
N ASP A 174 16.14 -5.82 13.01
CA ASP A 174 15.93 -7.25 12.80
C ASP A 174 14.59 -7.47 12.12
N MET A 175 14.54 -7.07 10.85
CA MET A 175 13.33 -7.08 10.04
C MET A 175 13.64 -7.68 8.68
N PRO A 176 12.70 -8.44 8.10
CA PRO A 176 12.86 -8.98 6.75
C PRO A 176 12.86 -7.87 5.70
N LEU A 177 13.49 -8.15 4.55
CA LEU A 177 13.28 -7.37 3.34
C LEU A 177 11.80 -7.44 2.95
N MET A 178 11.18 -6.30 2.72
CA MET A 178 9.76 -6.20 2.33
C MET A 178 9.65 -6.10 0.83
N LEU A 179 9.05 -7.10 0.19
CA LEU A 179 8.85 -7.13 -1.25
C LEU A 179 7.42 -6.71 -1.60
N SER A 180 7.26 -5.80 -2.56
CA SER A 180 5.98 -5.59 -3.21
C SER A 180 5.62 -6.80 -4.06
N GLY A 181 4.32 -7.12 -4.13
CA GLY A 181 3.83 -8.10 -5.09
C GLY A 181 4.17 -7.65 -6.51
N THR A 182 4.69 -8.57 -7.32
CA THR A 182 5.01 -8.27 -8.71
C THR A 182 4.73 -9.50 -9.58
N ALA A 183 4.24 -9.27 -10.80
CA ALA A 183 4.12 -10.29 -11.81
C ALA A 183 5.48 -10.52 -12.53
N ALA A 184 5.52 -11.51 -13.41
CA ALA A 184 6.66 -11.71 -14.31
C ALA A 184 6.74 -10.56 -15.32
N ILE A 185 7.53 -9.52 -15.01
CA ILE A 185 7.63 -8.28 -15.78
C ILE A 185 9.07 -8.06 -16.20
N VAL A 186 9.27 -7.75 -17.50
CA VAL A 186 10.54 -7.24 -18.05
C VAL A 186 10.27 -5.83 -18.61
N GLY A 187 11.07 -4.86 -18.20
CA GLY A 187 10.75 -3.46 -18.47
C GLY A 187 9.45 -3.07 -17.77
N HIS A 188 8.40 -2.82 -18.54
CA HIS A 188 7.04 -2.56 -18.03
C HIS A 188 6.01 -3.56 -18.60
N GLU A 189 6.45 -4.60 -19.31
CA GLU A 189 5.58 -5.56 -19.98
C GLU A 189 5.56 -6.90 -19.24
N SER A 190 4.35 -7.44 -19.05
CA SER A 190 4.17 -8.78 -18.48
C SER A 190 4.69 -9.83 -19.45
N GLN A 191 5.32 -10.87 -18.91
CA GLN A 191 5.83 -12.03 -19.63
C GLN A 191 5.02 -13.27 -19.22
N HIS A 192 5.08 -14.32 -20.02
CA HIS A 192 4.47 -15.63 -19.72
C HIS A 192 2.95 -15.55 -19.46
N HIS A 193 2.22 -14.85 -20.34
CA HIS A 193 0.76 -14.70 -20.23
C HIS A 193 -0.02 -16.03 -20.24
N ASP A 194 0.55 -17.06 -20.85
CA ASP A 194 -0.07 -18.38 -21.06
C ASP A 194 0.39 -19.43 -20.02
N ASP A 195 1.22 -19.03 -19.05
CA ASP A 195 1.82 -19.92 -18.05
C ASP A 195 1.11 -19.67 -16.69
N VAL A 196 -0.01 -20.40 -16.48
CA VAL A 196 -0.84 -20.30 -15.26
C VAL A 196 -0.76 -21.61 -14.46
#